data_58febe0d6735dcf7d729e9d52775255b
#
_entry.id   58febe0d6735dcf7d729e9d52775255b
#
_cell.length_a   1.000
_cell.length_b   1.000
_cell.length_c   1.000
_cell.angle_alpha   90.00
_cell.angle_beta   90.00
_cell.angle_gamma   90.00
#
_symmetry.space_group_name_H-M   'P 1'
#
loop_
_entity.id
_entity.type
_entity.pdbx_description
1 polymer ?
#
loop_
_entity_poly.entity_id
_entity_poly.type
_entity_poly.pdbx_seq_one_letter_code
_entity_poly.pdbx_strand_id
1 'polypeptide(L)'
;MCLHMKKYLKIFSTILLTLIYFIEPIYHKFNPYIQTFNHSIIDNSGSYIKNSIIPKKLYIISENDMTKAEQTMITTLQGIVSSKSNEQIYILSDSEPDYKLWLEDLKKNYNVKYKVIKDPWKLLKTFKSYVNGYILYTTFNPPYINNACSLASLKNSLAIDESLEEKVKEQGLTKLVKDCRDTDKYWAFNTLWNSGLNHSTVIEISPDKPMALRDYAITSKSLVFYEDNVNDFSFRESIFKSMDDNGHCLGWGPDEHTNVTIASKYGIDVTAADWSYNLSVLSSYPSVPRKQKQESNFKGEDGVHYVTFIMSDGDNQQWMLGSNYSSKNWFGSPYRGDFNLGWSINKSLYYLAPTVFHKYYESAGSSKYFDNFVNSPSGNGYVYPSKFPINKLDSYTNKLSEYMKKVDQNYVLILDDEALYKTNIWDKYTCHDNIHGLLYLNYYKNNSYEGKILWSNNKPIVSCRDLLWRGLESETNLIDNINKRIKLGYTDIKNPNSYSFVYVHVWSNTMDNVNNVVNKLNQNPKVSVVTPNTFMKLINENVKPNS
;
A
#
# COMPACT_ATOMS: atom_id res chain seq x y z
N MET A 1 13.22 15.57 67.47
CA MET A 1 13.45 16.12 66.12
C MET A 1 13.38 15.10 65.00
N CYS A 2 13.37 13.77 65.24
CA CYS A 2 13.39 12.75 64.25
C CYS A 2 12.00 12.21 63.76
N LEU A 3 10.92 12.48 64.55
CA LEU A 3 9.56 12.00 64.17
C LEU A 3 8.82 12.95 63.21
N HIS A 4 9.12 14.24 63.22
CA HIS A 4 8.48 15.21 62.31
C HIS A 4 9.03 15.15 60.88
N MET A 5 10.30 14.85 60.69
CA MET A 5 10.88 14.69 59.33
C MET A 5 10.32 13.49 58.55
N LYS A 6 10.00 12.37 59.21
CA LYS A 6 9.40 11.20 58.56
C LYS A 6 7.96 11.44 58.07
N LYS A 7 7.24 12.34 58.70
CA LYS A 7 5.85 12.68 58.31
C LYS A 7 5.81 13.58 57.08
N TYR A 8 6.76 14.49 56.91
CA TYR A 8 6.89 15.32 55.72
C TYR A 8 7.43 14.55 54.49
N LEU A 9 8.36 13.61 54.70
CA LEU A 9 8.82 12.76 53.61
C LEU A 9 7.72 11.84 53.03
N LYS A 10 6.83 11.30 53.89
CA LYS A 10 5.69 10.51 53.44
C LYS A 10 4.64 11.34 52.68
N ILE A 11 4.39 12.57 53.10
CA ILE A 11 3.45 13.48 52.45
C ILE A 11 4.02 13.92 51.10
N PHE A 12 5.33 14.20 50.99
CA PHE A 12 5.98 14.57 49.74
C PHE A 12 6.01 13.41 48.75
N SER A 13 6.24 12.16 49.18
CA SER A 13 6.22 11.00 48.32
C SER A 13 4.80 10.66 47.81
N THR A 14 3.78 10.87 48.66
CA THR A 14 2.37 10.63 48.28
C THR A 14 1.85 11.70 47.32
N ILE A 15 2.25 12.97 47.50
CA ILE A 15 1.91 14.06 46.57
C ILE A 15 2.64 13.91 45.23
N LEU A 16 3.90 13.46 45.24
CA LEU A 16 4.64 13.21 43.99
C LEU A 16 4.07 12.01 43.20
N LEU A 17 3.68 10.94 43.89
CA LEU A 17 3.02 9.79 43.30
C LEU A 17 1.61 10.12 42.77
N THR A 18 0.84 10.95 43.50
CA THR A 18 -0.48 11.40 43.00
C THR A 18 -0.36 12.38 41.84
N LEU A 19 0.65 13.24 41.79
CA LEU A 19 0.92 14.11 40.66
C LEU A 19 1.33 13.30 39.39
N ILE A 20 2.12 12.24 39.58
CA ILE A 20 2.48 11.34 38.45
C ILE A 20 1.24 10.59 37.94
N TYR A 21 0.36 10.12 38.83
CA TYR A 21 -0.89 9.44 38.44
C TYR A 21 -1.93 10.38 37.81
N PHE A 22 -1.91 11.67 38.06
CA PHE A 22 -2.82 12.64 37.45
C PHE A 22 -2.25 13.28 36.18
N ILE A 23 -0.94 13.26 35.96
CA ILE A 23 -0.33 13.79 34.75
C ILE A 23 -0.39 12.75 33.60
N GLU A 24 -0.22 11.46 33.88
CA GLU A 24 -0.34 10.41 32.84
C GLU A 24 -1.72 10.39 32.13
N PRO A 25 -2.88 10.42 32.81
CA PRO A 25 -4.17 10.43 32.13
C PRO A 25 -4.44 11.70 31.31
N ILE A 26 -3.84 12.83 31.68
CA ILE A 26 -4.01 14.09 30.93
C ILE A 26 -3.14 14.11 29.69
N TYR A 27 -1.92 13.58 29.76
CA TYR A 27 -1.06 13.41 28.58
C TYR A 27 -1.65 12.40 27.59
N HIS A 28 -2.24 11.31 28.09
CA HIS A 28 -2.94 10.31 27.28
C HIS A 28 -4.18 10.86 26.55
N LYS A 29 -4.85 11.86 27.11
CA LYS A 29 -6.02 12.51 26.47
C LYS A 29 -5.64 13.52 25.39
N PHE A 30 -4.43 14.09 25.43
CA PHE A 30 -4.02 15.16 24.52
C PHE A 30 -3.15 14.73 23.33
N ASN A 31 -2.56 13.52 23.34
CA ASN A 31 -1.80 13.05 22.18
C ASN A 31 -1.71 11.52 22.12
N PRO A 32 -2.74 10.82 21.59
CA PRO A 32 -2.73 9.37 21.43
C PRO A 32 -1.58 8.85 20.55
N TYR A 33 -0.93 9.75 19.79
CA TYR A 33 0.17 9.42 18.89
C TYR A 33 1.54 9.38 19.62
N ILE A 34 1.75 10.11 20.70
CA ILE A 34 3.03 10.13 21.44
C ILE A 34 3.20 8.87 22.30
N GLN A 35 2.12 8.28 22.81
CA GLN A 35 2.19 7.11 23.69
C GLN A 35 2.64 5.82 23.01
N THR A 36 2.42 5.70 21.71
CA THR A 36 2.81 4.50 20.94
C THR A 36 4.30 4.45 20.61
N PHE A 37 5.03 5.55 20.78
CA PHE A 37 6.46 5.60 20.44
C PHE A 37 7.41 5.01 21.50
N ASN A 38 6.97 4.86 22.75
CA ASN A 38 7.89 4.48 23.83
C ASN A 38 8.04 2.96 24.07
N HIS A 39 7.19 2.10 23.53
CA HIS A 39 7.29 0.64 23.68
C HIS A 39 6.64 -0.17 22.55
N SER A 40 6.50 0.34 21.34
CA SER A 40 6.15 -0.53 20.24
C SER A 40 7.36 -1.36 19.86
N ILE A 41 7.27 -2.65 19.96
CA ILE A 41 8.11 -3.57 19.23
C ILE A 41 8.04 -3.10 17.78
N ILE A 42 9.18 -2.58 17.26
CA ILE A 42 9.28 -2.24 15.84
C ILE A 42 8.98 -3.55 15.11
N ASP A 43 7.85 -3.59 14.44
CA ASP A 43 7.44 -4.75 13.71
C ASP A 43 8.28 -4.89 12.44
N ASN A 44 9.42 -5.55 12.59
CA ASN A 44 10.30 -5.93 11.50
C ASN A 44 9.82 -7.22 10.78
N SER A 45 8.63 -7.74 11.11
CA SER A 45 8.10 -8.97 10.52
C SER A 45 7.61 -8.79 9.08
N GLY A 46 7.44 -7.54 8.62
CA GLY A 46 7.27 -7.25 7.20
C GLY A 46 8.63 -7.28 6.49
N SER A 47 8.69 -7.86 5.31
CA SER A 47 9.90 -7.93 4.48
C SER A 47 10.37 -6.56 3.97
N TYR A 48 9.61 -5.49 4.23
CA TYR A 48 9.95 -4.12 3.83
C TYR A 48 11.03 -3.53 4.74
N ILE A 49 12.10 -3.02 4.13
CA ILE A 49 13.24 -2.46 4.85
C ILE A 49 12.94 -1.05 5.30
N LYS A 50 13.11 -0.79 6.60
CA LYS A 50 12.91 0.51 7.23
C LYS A 50 14.21 0.99 7.87
N ASN A 51 15.04 1.67 7.10
CA ASN A 51 16.35 2.19 7.55
C ASN A 51 16.36 3.70 7.78
N SER A 52 15.21 4.36 7.68
CA SER A 52 15.11 5.82 7.84
C SER A 52 14.89 6.21 9.29
N ILE A 53 15.46 7.36 9.65
CA ILE A 53 15.21 8.04 10.93
C ILE A 53 13.91 8.83 10.82
N ILE A 54 13.09 8.84 11.88
CA ILE A 54 11.87 9.66 11.89
C ILE A 54 12.26 11.15 11.83
N PRO A 55 11.75 11.91 10.84
CA PRO A 55 12.12 13.30 10.67
C PRO A 55 11.52 14.19 11.77
N LYS A 56 12.32 15.16 12.23
CA LYS A 56 11.86 16.28 13.06
C LYS A 56 11.66 17.55 12.23
N LYS A 57 12.36 17.63 11.09
CA LYS A 57 12.26 18.75 10.16
C LYS A 57 12.43 18.28 8.72
N LEU A 58 11.60 18.85 7.83
CA LEU A 58 11.64 18.58 6.41
C LEU A 58 12.00 19.84 5.63
N TYR A 59 12.89 19.68 4.65
CA TYR A 59 13.17 20.69 3.62
C TYR A 59 12.33 20.32 2.40
N ILE A 60 11.39 21.19 2.06
CA ILE A 60 10.39 20.96 1.03
C ILE A 60 10.86 21.59 -0.26
N ILE A 61 10.86 20.82 -1.35
CA ILE A 61 11.12 21.31 -2.70
C ILE A 61 10.02 20.82 -3.65
N SER A 62 9.61 21.68 -4.59
CA SER A 62 8.70 21.29 -5.67
C SER A 62 9.47 20.60 -6.80
N GLU A 63 8.85 19.61 -7.43
CA GLU A 63 9.37 19.02 -8.67
C GLU A 63 9.59 20.07 -9.76
N ASN A 64 8.74 21.11 -9.79
CA ASN A 64 8.82 22.20 -10.75
C ASN A 64 10.00 23.17 -10.52
N ASP A 65 10.61 23.13 -9.35
CA ASP A 65 11.83 23.88 -9.03
C ASP A 65 13.11 23.14 -9.49
N MET A 66 12.97 22.00 -10.19
CA MET A 66 14.07 21.12 -10.58
C MET A 66 13.97 20.67 -12.03
N THR A 67 15.09 20.60 -12.72
CA THR A 67 15.21 19.83 -13.97
C THR A 67 15.14 18.32 -13.67
N LYS A 68 14.85 17.47 -14.68
CA LYS A 68 14.84 16.01 -14.50
C LYS A 68 16.15 15.45 -13.93
N ALA A 69 17.29 16.01 -14.36
CA ALA A 69 18.60 15.66 -13.83
C ALA A 69 18.75 16.03 -12.34
N GLU A 70 18.30 17.23 -11.96
CA GLU A 70 18.29 17.67 -10.57
C GLU A 70 17.30 16.86 -9.71
N GLN A 71 16.17 16.43 -10.28
CA GLN A 71 15.22 15.54 -9.60
C GLN A 71 15.89 14.21 -9.17
N THR A 72 16.65 13.58 -10.06
CA THR A 72 17.41 12.35 -9.70
C THR A 72 18.48 12.63 -8.65
N MET A 73 19.22 13.70 -8.77
CA MET A 73 20.21 14.13 -7.78
C MET A 73 19.57 14.30 -6.40
N ILE A 74 18.44 15.01 -6.33
CA ILE A 74 17.77 15.29 -5.06
C ILE A 74 17.11 14.07 -4.46
N THR A 75 16.52 13.17 -5.25
CA THR A 75 15.92 11.93 -4.72
C THR A 75 16.98 10.96 -4.21
N THR A 76 18.14 10.86 -4.85
CA THR A 76 19.25 10.06 -4.30
C THR A 76 19.81 10.69 -3.03
N LEU A 77 19.92 12.02 -2.96
CA LEU A 77 20.28 12.75 -1.74
C LEU A 77 19.25 12.52 -0.62
N GLN A 78 17.96 12.58 -0.94
CA GLN A 78 16.86 12.33 -0.01
C GLN A 78 17.00 10.95 0.67
N GLY A 79 17.22 9.91 -0.11
CA GLY A 79 17.42 8.55 0.41
C GLY A 79 18.66 8.43 1.30
N ILE A 80 19.80 9.06 0.93
CA ILE A 80 21.02 9.05 1.74
C ILE A 80 20.79 9.75 3.08
N VAL A 81 20.16 10.92 3.06
CA VAL A 81 19.94 11.75 4.24
C VAL A 81 18.95 11.10 5.21
N SER A 82 17.91 10.42 4.71
CA SER A 82 16.86 9.85 5.54
C SER A 82 17.37 8.82 6.56
N SER A 83 18.44 8.10 6.24
CA SER A 83 19.07 7.11 7.14
C SER A 83 20.08 7.71 8.12
N LYS A 84 20.40 9.00 8.02
CA LYS A 84 21.51 9.65 8.73
C LYS A 84 21.10 10.87 9.55
N SER A 85 19.95 11.48 9.24
CA SER A 85 19.53 12.73 9.84
C SER A 85 18.02 12.75 10.14
N ASN A 86 17.65 13.45 11.19
CA ASN A 86 16.26 13.80 11.46
C ASN A 86 15.82 15.12 10.78
N GLU A 87 16.72 15.80 10.06
CA GLU A 87 16.41 16.83 9.08
C GLU A 87 16.51 16.20 7.69
N GLN A 88 15.42 16.14 6.95
CA GLN A 88 15.31 15.36 5.71
C GLN A 88 14.69 16.19 4.58
N ILE A 89 14.62 15.62 3.40
CA ILE A 89 14.06 16.23 2.20
C ILE A 89 12.68 15.63 1.94
N TYR A 90 11.75 16.46 1.47
CA TYR A 90 10.42 16.04 1.02
C TYR A 90 10.08 16.76 -0.29
N ILE A 91 9.64 16.01 -1.30
CA ILE A 91 9.36 16.52 -2.63
C ILE A 91 7.85 16.64 -2.81
N LEU A 92 7.39 17.79 -3.29
CA LEU A 92 6.00 18.00 -3.70
C LEU A 92 5.88 17.85 -5.22
N SER A 93 4.84 17.18 -5.65
CA SER A 93 4.44 17.03 -7.05
C SER A 93 3.07 17.66 -7.26
N ASP A 94 2.90 18.41 -8.34
CA ASP A 94 1.61 19.00 -8.70
C ASP A 94 0.66 17.97 -9.33
N SER A 95 1.21 16.93 -9.96
CA SER A 95 0.43 15.81 -10.50
C SER A 95 -0.12 14.88 -9.41
N GLU A 96 0.48 14.90 -8.22
CA GLU A 96 0.15 14.03 -7.09
C GLU A 96 -0.18 14.87 -5.84
N PRO A 97 -1.38 15.50 -5.79
CA PRO A 97 -1.71 16.55 -4.82
C PRO A 97 -1.77 16.07 -3.36
N ASP A 98 -2.00 14.78 -3.12
CA ASP A 98 -2.15 14.24 -1.76
C ASP A 98 -0.83 14.26 -0.97
N TYR A 99 0.34 14.35 -1.64
CA TYR A 99 1.61 14.53 -0.92
C TYR A 99 1.67 15.82 -0.10
N LYS A 100 0.99 16.88 -0.53
CA LYS A 100 0.84 18.10 0.27
C LYS A 100 -0.03 17.85 1.50
N LEU A 101 -1.06 17.03 1.37
CA LEU A 101 -1.94 16.66 2.48
C LEU A 101 -1.18 15.81 3.52
N TRP A 102 -0.37 14.85 3.06
CA TRP A 102 0.48 14.05 3.96
C TRP A 102 1.51 14.91 4.70
N LEU A 103 2.11 15.91 4.04
CA LEU A 103 3.00 16.87 4.67
C LEU A 103 2.30 17.65 5.81
N GLU A 104 1.09 18.15 5.57
CA GLU A 104 0.30 18.85 6.59
C GLU A 104 -0.12 17.91 7.72
N ASP A 105 -0.41 16.65 7.43
CA ASP A 105 -0.67 15.64 8.45
C ASP A 105 0.57 15.39 9.33
N LEU A 106 1.76 15.24 8.72
CA LEU A 106 3.02 15.12 9.45
C LEU A 106 3.29 16.31 10.35
N LYS A 107 3.02 17.52 9.87
CA LYS A 107 3.15 18.74 10.67
C LYS A 107 2.18 18.76 11.86
N LYS A 108 0.90 18.48 11.60
CA LYS A 108 -0.17 18.61 12.59
C LYS A 108 -0.13 17.52 13.65
N ASN A 109 0.05 16.26 13.23
CA ASN A 109 -0.15 15.09 14.07
C ASN A 109 1.16 14.46 14.56
N TYR A 110 2.30 14.77 13.89
CA TYR A 110 3.61 14.19 14.21
C TYR A 110 4.66 15.24 14.58
N ASN A 111 4.27 16.52 14.75
CA ASN A 111 5.13 17.64 15.16
C ASN A 111 6.35 17.87 14.24
N VAL A 112 6.23 17.54 12.97
CA VAL A 112 7.30 17.76 11.99
C VAL A 112 7.29 19.22 11.58
N LYS A 113 8.45 19.91 11.73
CA LYS A 113 8.64 21.26 11.20
C LYS A 113 9.05 21.17 9.73
N TYR A 114 8.74 22.20 8.94
CA TYR A 114 9.26 22.25 7.58
C TYR A 114 9.69 23.64 7.13
N LYS A 115 10.56 23.66 6.12
CA LYS A 115 11.05 24.85 5.44
C LYS A 115 11.05 24.64 3.94
N VAL A 116 10.43 25.55 3.18
CA VAL A 116 10.42 25.50 1.72
C VAL A 116 11.76 26.00 1.16
N ILE A 117 12.28 25.28 0.19
CA ILE A 117 13.50 25.58 -0.57
C ILE A 117 13.15 25.51 -2.05
N LYS A 118 13.59 26.49 -2.84
CA LYS A 118 13.36 26.54 -4.30
C LYS A 118 14.59 26.17 -5.13
N ASP A 119 15.75 26.08 -4.49
CA ASP A 119 17.01 25.84 -5.16
C ASP A 119 17.58 24.48 -4.72
N PRO A 120 17.63 23.47 -5.60
CA PRO A 120 18.12 22.14 -5.26
C PRO A 120 19.59 22.14 -4.83
N TRP A 121 20.38 23.09 -5.30
CA TRP A 121 21.80 23.22 -4.95
C TRP A 121 22.02 23.66 -3.51
N LYS A 122 21.06 24.40 -2.93
CA LYS A 122 21.06 24.69 -1.49
C LYS A 122 20.84 23.43 -0.66
N LEU A 123 20.01 22.49 -1.15
CA LEU A 123 19.83 21.19 -0.49
C LEU A 123 21.14 20.38 -0.53
N LEU A 124 21.77 20.28 -1.69
CA LEU A 124 23.07 19.64 -1.80
C LEU A 124 24.09 20.26 -0.85
N LYS A 125 24.21 21.59 -0.82
CA LYS A 125 25.11 22.29 0.10
C LYS A 125 24.81 22.00 1.58
N THR A 126 23.53 21.90 1.95
CA THR A 126 23.09 21.63 3.32
C THR A 126 23.48 20.20 3.77
N PHE A 127 23.37 19.23 2.89
CA PHE A 127 23.54 17.82 3.22
C PHE A 127 24.80 17.16 2.64
N LYS A 128 25.68 17.94 2.02
CA LYS A 128 26.90 17.43 1.37
C LYS A 128 27.79 16.57 2.27
N SER A 129 27.82 16.83 3.57
CA SER A 129 28.62 16.06 4.53
C SER A 129 28.21 14.59 4.65
N TYR A 130 27.00 14.22 4.22
CA TYR A 130 26.52 12.83 4.21
C TYR A 130 26.87 12.08 2.91
N VAL A 131 27.43 12.77 1.92
CA VAL A 131 27.68 12.25 0.58
C VAL A 131 29.17 12.01 0.36
N ASN A 132 29.53 10.79 -0.11
CA ASN A 132 30.92 10.40 -0.32
C ASN A 132 31.49 10.78 -1.70
N GLY A 133 30.63 11.09 -2.67
CA GLY A 133 30.99 11.36 -4.04
C GLY A 133 29.78 11.24 -4.96
N TYR A 134 30.03 11.12 -6.26
CA TYR A 134 28.96 10.96 -7.25
C TYR A 134 29.23 9.79 -8.20
N ILE A 135 28.16 9.30 -8.80
CA ILE A 135 28.13 8.25 -9.82
C ILE A 135 27.54 8.86 -11.06
N LEU A 136 28.28 8.83 -12.15
CA LEU A 136 27.90 9.47 -13.39
C LEU A 136 27.01 8.53 -14.22
N TYR A 137 25.94 9.07 -14.80
CA TYR A 137 25.10 8.40 -15.78
C TYR A 137 24.70 9.37 -16.90
N THR A 138 24.08 8.86 -17.94
CA THR A 138 23.45 9.64 -19.00
C THR A 138 22.02 9.19 -19.23
N THR A 139 21.15 10.11 -19.63
CA THR A 139 19.76 9.83 -20.02
C THR A 139 19.62 9.36 -21.47
N PHE A 140 20.68 9.43 -22.28
CA PHE A 140 20.65 9.02 -23.71
C PHE A 140 20.52 7.50 -23.89
N ASN A 141 20.92 6.69 -22.91
CA ASN A 141 20.77 5.25 -22.89
C ASN A 141 20.14 4.85 -21.55
N PRO A 142 18.88 4.36 -21.59
CA PRO A 142 18.26 3.74 -20.42
C PRO A 142 19.14 2.60 -19.96
N PRO A 143 19.34 2.00 -19.17
CA PRO A 143 19.29 1.65 -17.80
C PRO A 143 20.41 2.27 -16.92
N TYR A 144 21.24 3.15 -17.44
CA TYR A 144 22.38 3.71 -16.69
C TYR A 144 21.97 4.44 -15.41
N ILE A 145 20.85 5.15 -15.42
CA ILE A 145 20.28 5.76 -14.22
C ILE A 145 19.95 4.71 -13.16
N ASN A 146 19.44 3.55 -13.55
CA ASN A 146 19.07 2.47 -12.62
C ASN A 146 20.33 1.83 -12.01
N ASN A 147 21.38 1.62 -12.82
CA ASN A 147 22.68 1.17 -12.34
C ASN A 147 23.32 2.16 -11.36
N ALA A 148 23.27 3.46 -11.70
CA ALA A 148 23.78 4.52 -10.84
C ALA A 148 23.04 4.56 -9.49
N CYS A 149 21.71 4.46 -9.47
CA CYS A 149 20.92 4.42 -8.24
C CYS A 149 21.20 3.17 -7.39
N SER A 150 21.32 1.99 -8.01
CA SER A 150 21.68 0.76 -7.30
C SER A 150 23.04 0.89 -6.59
N LEU A 151 24.04 1.44 -7.28
CA LEU A 151 25.37 1.66 -6.70
C LEU A 151 25.37 2.79 -5.65
N ALA A 152 24.57 3.84 -5.88
CA ALA A 152 24.46 4.98 -4.99
C ALA A 152 24.10 4.60 -3.56
N SER A 153 23.21 3.62 -3.41
CA SER A 153 22.79 3.07 -2.12
C SER A 153 23.96 2.45 -1.33
N LEU A 154 24.88 1.75 -2.01
CA LEU A 154 26.01 1.07 -1.39
C LEU A 154 27.17 2.01 -1.08
N LYS A 155 27.30 3.10 -1.83
CA LYS A 155 28.44 4.03 -1.73
C LYS A 155 28.13 5.34 -1.02
N ASN A 156 26.86 5.58 -0.61
CA ASN A 156 26.39 6.87 -0.10
C ASN A 156 26.79 8.00 -1.05
N SER A 157 26.56 7.83 -2.33
CA SER A 157 26.95 8.74 -3.39
C SER A 157 25.76 9.14 -4.24
N LEU A 158 25.78 10.31 -4.84
CA LEU A 158 24.69 10.81 -5.68
C LEU A 158 24.73 10.16 -7.06
N ALA A 159 23.57 9.85 -7.61
CA ALA A 159 23.44 9.60 -9.04
C ALA A 159 23.34 10.96 -9.74
N ILE A 160 24.28 11.25 -10.62
CA ILE A 160 24.43 12.53 -11.30
C ILE A 160 24.40 12.32 -12.81
N ASP A 161 23.46 13.01 -13.46
CA ASP A 161 23.43 13.11 -14.92
C ASP A 161 24.66 13.88 -15.43
N GLU A 162 25.23 13.46 -16.56
CA GLU A 162 26.43 14.07 -17.13
C GLU A 162 26.28 15.59 -17.37
N SER A 163 25.05 16.06 -17.64
CA SER A 163 24.77 17.48 -17.80
C SER A 163 25.01 18.32 -16.53
N LEU A 164 25.05 17.68 -15.35
CA LEU A 164 25.26 18.36 -14.07
C LEU A 164 26.68 18.19 -13.52
N GLU A 165 27.55 17.42 -14.17
CA GLU A 165 28.83 17.03 -13.61
C GLU A 165 29.71 18.24 -13.22
N GLU A 166 29.87 19.20 -14.10
CA GLU A 166 30.67 20.38 -13.81
C GLU A 166 30.11 21.20 -12.64
N LYS A 167 28.80 21.39 -12.62
CA LYS A 167 28.14 22.13 -11.53
C LYS A 167 28.25 21.42 -10.18
N VAL A 168 28.25 20.09 -10.16
CA VAL A 168 28.47 19.28 -8.95
C VAL A 168 29.91 19.47 -8.45
N LYS A 169 30.89 19.49 -9.34
CA LYS A 169 32.31 19.74 -8.99
C LYS A 169 32.48 21.15 -8.42
N GLU A 170 31.82 22.17 -9.00
CA GLU A 170 31.82 23.54 -8.48
C GLU A 170 31.22 23.63 -7.05
N GLN A 171 30.25 22.77 -6.70
CA GLN A 171 29.76 22.68 -5.34
C GLN A 171 30.72 21.92 -4.39
N GLY A 172 31.90 21.54 -4.86
CA GLY A 172 32.95 20.88 -4.11
C GLY A 172 32.71 19.40 -3.88
N LEU A 173 31.91 18.74 -4.73
CA LEU A 173 31.77 17.28 -4.78
C LEU A 173 32.53 16.78 -6.01
N THR A 174 33.85 16.58 -5.85
CA THR A 174 34.77 16.27 -6.96
C THR A 174 35.09 14.79 -7.13
N LYS A 175 34.71 13.94 -6.17
CA LYS A 175 35.05 12.51 -6.20
C LYS A 175 34.07 11.74 -7.09
N LEU A 176 34.53 11.36 -8.29
CA LEU A 176 33.82 10.37 -9.11
C LEU A 176 34.02 8.96 -8.51
N VAL A 177 32.93 8.29 -8.13
CA VAL A 177 32.95 6.94 -7.57
C VAL A 177 32.92 5.89 -8.67
N LYS A 178 32.09 6.11 -9.68
CA LYS A 178 31.96 5.24 -10.87
C LYS A 178 31.32 6.04 -12.00
N ASP A 179 31.81 5.78 -13.20
CA ASP A 179 31.13 6.15 -14.44
C ASP A 179 30.29 4.93 -14.89
N CYS A 180 28.97 5.08 -14.92
CA CYS A 180 28.02 4.06 -15.34
C CYS A 180 27.63 4.18 -16.81
N ARG A 181 28.12 5.18 -17.55
CA ARG A 181 27.76 5.41 -18.97
C ARG A 181 28.23 4.31 -19.91
N ASP A 182 29.18 3.49 -19.46
CA ASP A 182 29.75 2.34 -20.18
C ASP A 182 29.16 0.99 -19.72
N THR A 183 28.12 1.00 -18.88
CA THR A 183 27.51 -0.22 -18.35
C THR A 183 26.33 -0.69 -19.23
N ASP A 184 25.87 -1.91 -19.04
CA ASP A 184 24.66 -2.46 -19.65
C ASP A 184 23.53 -2.66 -18.63
N LYS A 185 22.34 -3.06 -19.07
CA LYS A 185 21.18 -3.27 -18.15
C LYS A 185 21.40 -4.39 -17.12
N TYR A 186 22.35 -5.27 -17.32
CA TYR A 186 22.65 -6.40 -16.45
C TYR A 186 23.71 -6.06 -15.39
N TRP A 187 24.46 -4.97 -15.59
CA TRP A 187 25.64 -4.64 -14.81
C TRP A 187 25.37 -4.58 -13.29
N ALA A 188 24.33 -3.87 -12.87
CA ALA A 188 24.03 -3.73 -11.44
C ALA A 188 23.69 -5.09 -10.80
N PHE A 189 22.89 -5.91 -11.46
CA PHE A 189 22.57 -7.25 -10.97
C PHE A 189 23.82 -8.12 -10.90
N ASN A 190 24.59 -8.21 -11.98
CA ASN A 190 25.78 -9.07 -12.06
C ASN A 190 26.89 -8.65 -11.09
N THR A 191 27.03 -7.34 -10.82
CA THR A 191 28.15 -6.79 -10.04
C THR A 191 27.81 -6.52 -8.58
N LEU A 192 26.58 -6.04 -8.30
CA LEU A 192 26.23 -5.50 -7.00
C LEU A 192 25.34 -6.42 -6.17
N TRP A 193 24.63 -7.38 -6.80
CA TRP A 193 23.66 -8.24 -6.12
C TRP A 193 24.24 -8.85 -4.84
N ASN A 194 25.37 -9.55 -4.95
CA ASN A 194 26.06 -10.17 -3.83
C ASN A 194 27.05 -9.24 -3.10
N SER A 195 27.07 -7.95 -3.45
CA SER A 195 28.00 -6.97 -2.90
C SER A 195 27.38 -6.02 -1.88
N GLY A 196 26.17 -6.36 -1.37
CA GLY A 196 25.51 -5.64 -0.29
C GLY A 196 24.16 -5.04 -0.62
N LEU A 197 23.58 -5.29 -1.80
CA LEU A 197 22.18 -5.05 -2.05
C LEU A 197 21.33 -6.01 -1.22
N ASN A 198 20.11 -5.57 -0.83
CA ASN A 198 19.17 -6.46 -0.17
C ASN A 198 18.53 -7.41 -1.19
N HIS A 199 18.11 -8.60 -0.75
CA HIS A 199 17.51 -9.60 -1.61
C HIS A 199 16.00 -9.75 -1.39
N SER A 200 15.42 -9.01 -0.44
CA SER A 200 13.99 -9.09 -0.12
C SER A 200 13.14 -8.05 -0.85
N THR A 201 13.76 -6.98 -1.37
CA THR A 201 13.04 -5.93 -2.11
C THR A 201 13.85 -5.49 -3.31
N VAL A 202 13.23 -5.50 -4.47
CA VAL A 202 13.77 -4.93 -5.72
C VAL A 202 12.83 -3.84 -6.25
N ILE A 203 13.36 -2.95 -7.08
CA ILE A 203 12.61 -1.85 -7.68
C ILE A 203 12.65 -1.98 -9.20
N GLU A 204 11.48 -2.19 -9.80
CA GLU A 204 11.30 -2.21 -11.24
C GLU A 204 10.71 -0.86 -11.69
N ILE A 205 11.56 -0.03 -12.30
CA ILE A 205 11.15 1.32 -12.70
C ILE A 205 11.78 1.74 -14.02
N SER A 206 10.94 2.29 -14.91
CA SER A 206 11.40 2.82 -16.18
C SER A 206 12.42 3.96 -15.98
N PRO A 207 13.49 3.99 -16.79
CA PRO A 207 14.54 5.00 -16.69
C PRO A 207 14.07 6.43 -16.93
N ASP A 208 12.94 6.64 -17.58
CA ASP A 208 12.35 7.97 -17.82
C ASP A 208 11.71 8.62 -16.57
N LYS A 209 11.62 7.87 -15.47
CA LYS A 209 11.10 8.35 -14.19
C LYS A 209 12.24 8.76 -13.25
N PRO A 210 12.54 10.07 -13.14
CA PRO A 210 13.74 10.52 -12.42
C PRO A 210 13.61 10.50 -10.90
N MET A 211 12.38 10.55 -10.36
CA MET A 211 12.14 10.70 -8.91
C MET A 211 11.57 9.46 -8.25
N ALA A 212 10.61 8.80 -8.89
CA ALA A 212 9.80 7.78 -8.25
C ALA A 212 10.64 6.63 -7.69
N LEU A 213 10.36 6.20 -6.45
CA LEU A 213 11.00 5.10 -5.73
C LEU A 213 12.52 5.24 -5.48
N ARG A 214 13.22 6.21 -6.08
CA ARG A 214 14.69 6.28 -6.01
C ARG A 214 15.20 6.61 -4.61
N ASP A 215 14.47 7.41 -3.85
CA ASP A 215 14.75 7.68 -2.44
C ASP A 215 14.66 6.40 -1.59
N TYR A 216 13.64 5.59 -1.83
CA TYR A 216 13.47 4.31 -1.12
C TYR A 216 14.50 3.27 -1.59
N ALA A 217 14.84 3.23 -2.89
CA ALA A 217 15.90 2.37 -3.41
C ALA A 217 17.23 2.56 -2.66
N ILE A 218 17.58 3.83 -2.41
CA ILE A 218 18.78 4.17 -1.64
C ILE A 218 18.67 3.69 -0.19
N THR A 219 17.55 3.98 0.46
CA THR A 219 17.35 3.68 1.88
C THR A 219 17.30 2.18 2.14
N SER A 220 16.68 1.43 1.26
CA SER A 220 16.52 -0.03 1.36
C SER A 220 17.71 -0.81 0.78
N LYS A 221 18.63 -0.15 0.09
CA LYS A 221 19.72 -0.78 -0.69
C LYS A 221 19.16 -1.77 -1.72
N SER A 222 18.12 -1.39 -2.42
CA SER A 222 17.49 -2.24 -3.42
C SER A 222 18.21 -2.18 -4.77
N LEU A 223 18.19 -3.31 -5.49
CA LEU A 223 18.46 -3.30 -6.92
C LEU A 223 17.38 -2.47 -7.62
N VAL A 224 17.80 -1.56 -8.49
CA VAL A 224 16.92 -0.85 -9.42
C VAL A 224 17.15 -1.40 -10.80
N PHE A 225 16.11 -1.89 -11.45
CA PHE A 225 16.18 -2.46 -12.78
C PHE A 225 14.96 -2.08 -13.61
N TYR A 226 15.01 -2.34 -14.89
CA TYR A 226 13.86 -2.30 -15.79
C TYR A 226 14.09 -3.26 -16.97
N GLU A 227 13.08 -4.01 -17.33
CA GLU A 227 13.06 -4.82 -18.55
C GLU A 227 11.85 -4.42 -19.37
N ASP A 228 12.12 -3.78 -20.51
CA ASP A 228 11.11 -3.27 -21.42
C ASP A 228 10.73 -4.27 -22.53
N ASN A 229 11.52 -5.33 -22.70
CA ASN A 229 11.22 -6.36 -23.69
C ASN A 229 10.13 -7.31 -23.17
N VAL A 230 8.93 -7.17 -23.69
CA VAL A 230 7.78 -8.02 -23.35
C VAL A 230 7.87 -9.47 -23.85
N ASN A 231 8.87 -9.79 -24.69
CA ASN A 231 9.09 -11.12 -25.24
C ASN A 231 10.32 -11.82 -24.63
N ASP A 232 11.13 -11.13 -23.82
CA ASP A 232 12.28 -11.73 -23.15
C ASP A 232 12.18 -11.48 -21.64
N PHE A 233 11.86 -12.51 -20.91
CA PHE A 233 11.68 -12.48 -19.44
C PHE A 233 12.91 -12.93 -18.67
N SER A 234 13.96 -13.36 -19.35
CA SER A 234 15.12 -14.04 -18.73
C SER A 234 15.81 -13.20 -17.67
N PHE A 235 15.90 -11.89 -17.88
CA PHE A 235 16.51 -10.99 -16.91
C PHE A 235 15.64 -10.84 -15.65
N ARG A 236 14.34 -10.56 -15.81
CA ARG A 236 13.38 -10.47 -14.72
C ARG A 236 13.29 -11.78 -13.94
N GLU A 237 13.22 -12.93 -14.64
CA GLU A 237 13.23 -14.25 -14.01
C GLU A 237 14.51 -14.50 -13.19
N SER A 238 15.67 -14.10 -13.70
CA SER A 238 16.96 -14.25 -13.00
C SER A 238 16.98 -13.46 -11.69
N ILE A 239 16.44 -12.24 -11.69
CA ILE A 239 16.33 -11.41 -10.48
C ILE A 239 15.38 -12.09 -9.49
N PHE A 240 14.13 -12.37 -9.88
CA PHE A 240 13.11 -12.91 -8.97
C PHE A 240 13.49 -14.28 -8.41
N LYS A 241 14.14 -15.13 -9.21
CA LYS A 241 14.66 -16.44 -8.78
C LYS A 241 15.74 -16.32 -7.70
N SER A 242 16.49 -15.23 -7.67
CA SER A 242 17.59 -15.00 -6.73
C SER A 242 17.18 -14.22 -5.48
N MET A 243 15.91 -13.78 -5.40
CA MET A 243 15.36 -13.08 -4.25
C MET A 243 15.04 -14.04 -3.09
N ASP A 244 14.96 -13.48 -1.89
CA ASP A 244 14.48 -14.16 -0.70
C ASP A 244 13.00 -14.55 -0.83
N ASP A 245 12.59 -15.61 -0.15
CA ASP A 245 11.18 -16.01 -0.07
C ASP A 245 10.30 -14.90 0.50
N ASN A 246 9.14 -14.69 -0.12
CA ASN A 246 8.21 -13.61 0.17
C ASN A 246 8.84 -12.22 -0.01
N GLY A 247 9.68 -12.09 -1.00
CA GLY A 247 10.24 -10.80 -1.41
C GLY A 247 9.21 -9.94 -2.17
N HIS A 248 9.55 -8.67 -2.34
CA HIS A 248 8.67 -7.66 -2.95
C HIS A 248 9.34 -7.01 -4.16
N CYS A 249 8.59 -6.86 -5.26
CA CYS A 249 8.93 -5.99 -6.37
C CYS A 249 8.09 -4.72 -6.30
N LEU A 250 8.71 -3.57 -6.02
CA LEU A 250 8.03 -2.28 -6.03
C LEU A 250 8.24 -1.62 -7.40
N GLY A 251 7.18 -1.13 -7.99
CA GLY A 251 7.22 -0.51 -9.32
C GLY A 251 6.26 -1.19 -10.27
N TRP A 252 6.54 -1.09 -11.57
CA TRP A 252 5.67 -1.69 -12.58
C TRP A 252 6.43 -2.01 -13.85
N GLY A 253 6.22 -3.22 -14.35
CA GLY A 253 6.74 -3.66 -15.64
C GLY A 253 5.85 -3.22 -16.81
N PRO A 254 6.26 -3.47 -18.05
CA PRO A 254 5.55 -3.03 -19.25
C PRO A 254 4.23 -3.77 -19.52
N ASP A 255 4.05 -4.96 -18.97
CA ASP A 255 2.85 -5.78 -19.11
C ASP A 255 2.43 -6.37 -17.74
N GLU A 256 1.22 -6.05 -17.31
CA GLU A 256 0.69 -6.43 -16.00
C GLU A 256 0.66 -7.94 -15.80
N HIS A 257 -0.03 -8.65 -16.71
CA HIS A 257 -0.27 -10.09 -16.54
C HIS A 257 1.05 -10.88 -16.53
N THR A 258 1.94 -10.55 -17.44
CA THR A 258 3.26 -11.21 -17.55
C THR A 258 4.12 -10.93 -16.34
N ASN A 259 4.20 -9.67 -15.89
CA ASN A 259 5.02 -9.29 -14.75
C ASN A 259 4.56 -9.98 -13.45
N VAL A 260 3.26 -9.93 -13.17
CA VAL A 260 2.67 -10.58 -11.98
C VAL A 260 2.79 -12.11 -12.06
N THR A 261 2.60 -12.70 -13.26
CA THR A 261 2.77 -14.15 -13.46
C THR A 261 4.20 -14.59 -13.14
N ILE A 262 5.19 -13.87 -13.66
CA ILE A 262 6.61 -14.22 -13.43
C ILE A 262 6.97 -14.04 -11.96
N ALA A 263 6.59 -12.92 -11.35
CA ALA A 263 6.83 -12.69 -9.93
C ALA A 263 6.21 -13.80 -9.06
N SER A 264 4.93 -14.10 -9.30
CA SER A 264 4.21 -15.15 -8.58
C SER A 264 4.90 -16.51 -8.70
N LYS A 265 5.40 -16.90 -9.88
CA LYS A 265 6.13 -18.16 -10.13
C LYS A 265 7.32 -18.34 -9.19
N TYR A 266 7.96 -17.26 -8.78
CA TYR A 266 9.10 -17.30 -7.86
C TYR A 266 8.73 -17.00 -6.40
N GLY A 267 7.47 -16.75 -6.10
CA GLY A 267 6.99 -16.45 -4.75
C GLY A 267 7.23 -15.00 -4.34
N ILE A 268 7.27 -14.09 -5.32
CA ILE A 268 7.46 -12.65 -5.16
C ILE A 268 6.14 -11.94 -5.42
N ASP A 269 5.81 -10.96 -4.64
CA ASP A 269 4.67 -10.09 -4.89
C ASP A 269 5.07 -8.76 -5.56
N VAL A 270 4.12 -8.18 -6.27
CA VAL A 270 4.30 -6.90 -6.98
C VAL A 270 3.43 -5.83 -6.31
N THR A 271 3.95 -4.62 -6.23
CA THR A 271 3.20 -3.44 -5.79
C THR A 271 3.36 -2.35 -6.83
N ALA A 272 2.25 -1.88 -7.42
CA ALA A 272 2.23 -0.76 -8.34
C ALA A 272 2.61 0.53 -7.61
N ALA A 273 3.85 0.96 -7.78
CA ALA A 273 4.46 2.05 -7.01
C ALA A 273 5.35 2.98 -7.85
N ASP A 274 5.36 2.82 -9.17
CA ASP A 274 6.29 3.48 -10.07
C ASP A 274 6.04 5.00 -10.29
N TRP A 275 5.12 5.58 -9.51
CA TRP A 275 4.90 7.00 -9.28
C TRP A 275 4.86 7.35 -7.78
N SER A 276 5.40 6.48 -6.92
CA SER A 276 5.47 6.75 -5.48
C SER A 276 6.69 7.60 -5.14
N TYR A 277 6.48 8.65 -4.33
CA TYR A 277 7.51 9.59 -3.87
C TYR A 277 7.63 9.57 -2.35
N ASN A 278 8.74 10.09 -1.82
CA ASN A 278 8.96 10.31 -0.38
C ASN A 278 8.83 9.05 0.50
N LEU A 279 8.98 7.85 -0.07
CA LEU A 279 8.86 6.62 0.71
C LEU A 279 9.97 6.49 1.77
N SER A 280 11.15 7.10 1.56
CA SER A 280 12.20 7.16 2.58
C SER A 280 11.75 7.92 3.83
N VAL A 281 10.90 8.95 3.68
CA VAL A 281 10.30 9.70 4.78
C VAL A 281 9.10 8.95 5.35
N LEU A 282 8.14 8.55 4.51
CA LEU A 282 6.88 7.97 4.95
C LEU A 282 7.06 6.62 5.64
N SER A 283 8.01 5.78 5.19
CA SER A 283 8.30 4.48 5.78
C SER A 283 9.05 4.55 7.11
N SER A 284 9.57 5.72 7.49
CA SER A 284 10.30 5.89 8.77
C SER A 284 9.40 5.75 10.00
N TYR A 285 8.11 5.94 9.84
CA TYR A 285 7.14 5.87 10.94
C TYR A 285 6.80 4.42 11.29
N PRO A 286 6.49 4.13 12.58
CA PRO A 286 6.07 2.80 12.99
C PRO A 286 4.70 2.43 12.42
N SER A 287 4.57 1.18 12.00
CA SER A 287 3.29 0.57 11.65
C SER A 287 2.55 0.19 12.93
N VAL A 288 1.40 0.79 13.19
CA VAL A 288 0.65 0.65 14.44
C VAL A 288 -0.68 -0.08 14.17
N PRO A 289 -1.08 -1.07 14.99
CA PRO A 289 -2.34 -1.77 14.82
C PRO A 289 -3.55 -0.84 14.70
N ARG A 290 -4.51 -1.21 13.89
CA ARG A 290 -5.75 -0.46 13.63
C ARG A 290 -6.97 -1.37 13.72
N LYS A 291 -8.10 -0.78 14.06
CA LYS A 291 -9.40 -1.43 14.02
C LYS A 291 -10.28 -0.75 12.98
N GLN A 292 -11.06 -1.55 12.27
CA GLN A 292 -12.08 -1.03 11.40
C GLN A 292 -13.31 -0.61 12.21
N LYS A 293 -13.99 0.43 11.74
CA LYS A 293 -15.34 0.72 12.20
C LYS A 293 -16.28 -0.31 11.59
N GLN A 294 -17.08 -0.94 12.42
CA GLN A 294 -17.97 -2.01 12.00
C GLN A 294 -19.41 -1.68 12.35
N GLU A 295 -20.31 -2.13 11.50
CA GLU A 295 -21.75 -2.09 11.76
C GLU A 295 -22.08 -3.03 12.93
N SER A 296 -22.61 -2.47 14.02
CA SER A 296 -23.01 -3.26 15.17
C SER A 296 -24.39 -3.86 14.96
N ASN A 297 -24.52 -5.18 15.16
CA ASN A 297 -25.80 -5.90 15.27
C ASN A 297 -26.67 -5.94 14.00
N PHE A 298 -26.10 -5.85 12.79
CA PHE A 298 -26.87 -6.10 11.58
C PHE A 298 -27.41 -7.55 11.62
N LYS A 299 -28.74 -7.67 11.46
CA LYS A 299 -29.42 -8.97 11.32
C LYS A 299 -29.91 -9.11 9.90
N GLY A 300 -29.60 -10.23 9.29
CA GLY A 300 -30.17 -10.57 7.99
C GLY A 300 -31.67 -10.85 8.07
N GLU A 301 -32.37 -10.47 7.03
CA GLU A 301 -33.81 -10.67 6.89
C GLU A 301 -34.07 -11.54 5.65
N ASP A 302 -35.09 -12.38 5.74
CA ASP A 302 -35.60 -13.09 4.58
C ASP A 302 -36.42 -12.15 3.68
N GLY A 303 -36.51 -12.45 2.40
CA GLY A 303 -37.17 -11.58 1.43
C GLY A 303 -36.29 -10.46 0.86
N VAL A 304 -34.99 -10.45 1.15
CA VAL A 304 -34.02 -9.41 0.75
C VAL A 304 -32.93 -9.98 -0.13
N HIS A 305 -32.54 -9.23 -1.16
CA HIS A 305 -31.35 -9.44 -2.00
C HIS A 305 -30.20 -8.57 -1.50
N TYR A 306 -29.10 -9.17 -1.09
CA TYR A 306 -27.95 -8.46 -0.51
C TYR A 306 -26.92 -8.11 -1.57
N VAL A 307 -26.49 -6.85 -1.59
CA VAL A 307 -25.49 -6.33 -2.53
C VAL A 307 -24.33 -5.72 -1.78
N THR A 308 -23.11 -6.04 -2.18
CA THR A 308 -21.91 -5.35 -1.69
C THR A 308 -21.09 -4.81 -2.85
N PHE A 309 -20.59 -3.58 -2.72
CA PHE A 309 -19.70 -2.94 -3.67
C PHE A 309 -18.30 -2.86 -3.10
N ILE A 310 -17.29 -3.19 -3.92
CA ILE A 310 -15.89 -3.06 -3.53
C ILE A 310 -15.15 -2.28 -4.62
N MET A 311 -14.55 -1.15 -4.21
CA MET A 311 -13.68 -0.34 -5.07
C MET A 311 -12.35 -1.05 -5.28
N SER A 312 -11.90 -1.13 -6.54
CA SER A 312 -10.66 -1.78 -6.96
C SER A 312 -9.38 -0.99 -6.61
N ASP A 313 -8.25 -1.53 -6.97
CA ASP A 313 -6.94 -0.87 -7.10
C ASP A 313 -6.34 -0.27 -5.82
N GLY A 314 -6.75 -0.72 -4.63
CA GLY A 314 -6.13 -0.28 -3.38
C GLY A 314 -4.72 -0.83 -3.12
N ASP A 315 -4.21 -1.69 -3.99
CA ASP A 315 -2.81 -2.10 -4.09
C ASP A 315 -1.97 -1.15 -4.94
N ASN A 316 -2.62 -0.30 -5.73
CA ASN A 316 -1.96 0.75 -6.50
C ASN A 316 -1.47 1.84 -5.54
N GLN A 317 -0.29 1.60 -4.95
CA GLN A 317 0.26 2.44 -3.89
C GLN A 317 0.49 3.88 -4.35
N GLN A 318 0.88 4.07 -5.61
CA GLN A 318 1.07 5.42 -6.15
C GLN A 318 -0.24 6.21 -6.19
N TRP A 319 -1.35 5.60 -6.56
CA TRP A 319 -2.67 6.22 -6.53
C TRP A 319 -3.13 6.50 -5.09
N MET A 320 -2.94 5.52 -4.18
CA MET A 320 -3.29 5.68 -2.76
C MET A 320 -2.50 6.80 -2.08
N LEU A 321 -1.25 7.05 -2.52
CA LEU A 321 -0.39 8.12 -2.00
C LEU A 321 -0.61 9.46 -2.71
N GLY A 322 -0.94 9.43 -4.01
CA GLY A 322 -0.86 10.61 -4.86
C GLY A 322 -2.15 11.40 -4.99
N SER A 323 -3.28 10.71 -5.20
CA SER A 323 -4.51 11.42 -5.60
C SER A 323 -5.83 10.80 -5.15
N ASN A 324 -5.86 9.58 -4.61
CA ASN A 324 -7.10 8.94 -4.21
C ASN A 324 -7.77 9.61 -3.01
N TYR A 325 -6.99 9.96 -1.98
CA TYR A 325 -7.53 10.36 -0.67
C TYR A 325 -8.35 11.66 -0.74
N SER A 326 -7.88 12.67 -1.46
CA SER A 326 -8.56 13.96 -1.57
C SER A 326 -9.50 14.06 -2.77
N SER A 327 -9.42 13.13 -3.71
CA SER A 327 -10.20 13.20 -4.94
C SER A 327 -11.70 13.04 -4.67
N LYS A 328 -12.48 13.97 -5.19
CA LYS A 328 -13.96 13.90 -5.17
C LYS A 328 -14.51 12.71 -5.97
N ASN A 329 -13.72 12.19 -6.91
CA ASN A 329 -14.12 11.02 -7.69
C ASN A 329 -14.04 9.72 -6.90
N TRP A 330 -13.21 9.67 -5.82
CA TRP A 330 -12.91 8.45 -5.08
C TRP A 330 -13.03 8.66 -3.57
N PHE A 331 -11.97 8.47 -2.78
CA PHE A 331 -12.06 8.46 -1.32
C PHE A 331 -12.45 9.83 -0.71
N GLY A 332 -12.14 10.94 -1.37
CA GLY A 332 -12.57 12.29 -0.99
C GLY A 332 -13.98 12.68 -1.44
N SER A 333 -14.77 11.73 -1.98
CA SER A 333 -16.13 11.97 -2.46
C SER A 333 -17.06 12.45 -1.35
N PRO A 334 -17.95 13.44 -1.64
CA PRO A 334 -18.97 13.87 -0.70
C PRO A 334 -20.03 12.79 -0.42
N TYR A 335 -20.19 11.78 -1.28
CA TYR A 335 -21.13 10.67 -1.11
C TYR A 335 -20.61 9.56 -0.19
N ARG A 336 -19.36 9.61 0.22
CA ARG A 336 -18.82 8.63 1.15
C ARG A 336 -19.46 8.80 2.52
N GLY A 337 -20.06 7.72 3.02
CA GLY A 337 -20.88 7.73 4.23
C GLY A 337 -22.39 7.86 3.99
N ASP A 338 -22.85 7.96 2.72
CA ASP A 338 -24.28 7.93 2.35
C ASP A 338 -24.78 6.51 2.11
N PHE A 339 -23.87 5.55 1.94
CA PHE A 339 -24.14 4.11 1.78
C PHE A 339 -22.93 3.27 2.25
N ASN A 340 -23.17 1.99 2.49
CA ASN A 340 -22.12 1.02 2.86
C ASN A 340 -21.24 0.69 1.65
N LEU A 341 -19.92 0.68 1.84
CA LEU A 341 -18.97 0.48 0.76
C LEU A 341 -17.74 -0.30 1.22
N GLY A 342 -17.18 -1.10 0.33
CA GLY A 342 -15.86 -1.72 0.46
C GLY A 342 -14.78 -0.94 -0.29
N TRP A 343 -13.61 -0.82 0.32
CA TRP A 343 -12.40 -0.31 -0.30
C TRP A 343 -11.32 -1.39 -0.26
N SER A 344 -10.71 -1.65 -1.40
CA SER A 344 -9.50 -2.46 -1.37
C SER A 344 -8.33 -1.65 -0.79
N ILE A 345 -7.45 -2.29 -0.03
CA ILE A 345 -6.22 -1.69 0.49
C ILE A 345 -5.17 -2.79 0.70
N ASN A 346 -3.90 -2.48 0.47
CA ASN A 346 -2.84 -3.46 0.52
C ASN A 346 -1.90 -3.27 1.71
N LYS A 347 -1.21 -4.35 2.06
CA LYS A 347 -0.19 -4.43 3.11
C LYS A 347 0.98 -3.46 2.88
N SER A 348 1.36 -3.23 1.62
CA SER A 348 2.47 -2.34 1.28
C SER A 348 2.28 -0.93 1.86
N LEU A 349 1.07 -0.37 1.79
CA LEU A 349 0.77 0.95 2.33
C LEU A 349 0.93 1.01 3.86
N TYR A 350 0.56 -0.08 4.58
CA TYR A 350 0.73 -0.18 6.03
C TYR A 350 2.18 -0.12 6.48
N TYR A 351 3.10 -0.69 5.69
CA TYR A 351 4.52 -0.71 6.04
C TYR A 351 5.32 0.44 5.43
N LEU A 352 5.01 0.85 4.19
CA LEU A 352 5.76 1.86 3.45
C LEU A 352 5.27 3.29 3.69
N ALA A 353 4.01 3.45 4.11
CA ALA A 353 3.44 4.75 4.46
C ALA A 353 2.43 4.64 5.62
N PRO A 354 2.90 4.25 6.84
CA PRO A 354 2.02 3.98 7.99
C PRO A 354 1.12 5.16 8.38
N THR A 355 1.60 6.38 8.26
CA THR A 355 0.82 7.60 8.57
C THR A 355 -0.34 7.79 7.61
N VAL A 356 -0.12 7.48 6.32
CA VAL A 356 -1.15 7.52 5.27
C VAL A 356 -2.19 6.41 5.49
N PHE A 357 -1.72 5.18 5.70
CA PHE A 357 -2.61 4.04 6.03
C PHE A 357 -3.50 4.37 7.24
N HIS A 358 -2.92 4.95 8.28
CA HIS A 358 -3.65 5.39 9.45
C HIS A 358 -4.75 6.39 9.08
N LYS A 359 -4.44 7.34 8.21
CA LYS A 359 -5.38 8.39 7.79
C LYS A 359 -6.58 7.82 7.05
N TYR A 360 -6.40 6.82 6.18
CA TYR A 360 -7.49 6.09 5.56
C TYR A 360 -8.40 5.45 6.60
N TYR A 361 -7.84 4.70 7.55
CA TYR A 361 -8.62 4.04 8.61
C TYR A 361 -9.35 5.02 9.54
N GLU A 362 -8.70 6.10 9.92
CA GLU A 362 -9.28 7.14 10.77
C GLU A 362 -10.47 7.83 10.11
N SER A 363 -10.37 8.06 8.79
CA SER A 363 -11.38 8.75 8.00
C SER A 363 -12.53 7.84 7.52
N ALA A 364 -12.38 6.53 7.66
CA ALA A 364 -13.39 5.56 7.24
C ALA A 364 -14.63 5.60 8.13
N GLY A 365 -15.79 5.35 7.50
CA GLY A 365 -17.04 5.14 8.17
C GLY A 365 -17.72 6.40 8.69
N SER A 366 -19.02 6.29 8.89
CA SER A 366 -19.88 7.29 9.53
C SER A 366 -20.67 6.64 10.67
N SER A 367 -21.62 7.37 11.25
CA SER A 367 -22.49 6.82 12.29
C SER A 367 -23.59 5.90 11.73
N LYS A 368 -23.92 5.99 10.44
CA LYS A 368 -25.02 5.25 9.81
C LYS A 368 -24.53 4.23 8.78
N TYR A 369 -23.60 4.62 7.93
CA TYR A 369 -23.02 3.78 6.90
C TYR A 369 -21.50 3.70 7.06
N PHE A 370 -20.90 2.61 6.62
CA PHE A 370 -19.53 2.27 6.92
C PHE A 370 -18.73 2.02 5.66
N ASP A 371 -17.47 2.47 5.68
CA ASP A 371 -16.44 1.98 4.78
C ASP A 371 -15.76 0.77 5.44
N ASN A 372 -15.64 -0.34 4.73
CA ASN A 372 -14.80 -1.46 5.16
C ASN A 372 -13.61 -1.63 4.23
N PHE A 373 -12.46 -1.97 4.79
CA PHE A 373 -11.26 -2.29 4.04
C PHE A 373 -11.11 -3.79 3.85
N VAL A 374 -10.87 -4.19 2.60
CA VAL A 374 -10.62 -5.57 2.19
C VAL A 374 -9.20 -5.66 1.66
N ASN A 375 -8.44 -6.67 2.07
CA ASN A 375 -7.10 -6.89 1.53
C ASN A 375 -7.16 -7.25 0.04
N SER A 376 -6.31 -6.66 -0.80
CA SER A 376 -6.35 -6.83 -2.27
C SER A 376 -5.03 -6.44 -2.95
N PRO A 377 -4.79 -6.97 -4.16
CA PRO A 377 -5.14 -8.30 -4.61
C PRO A 377 -4.11 -9.32 -4.20
N SER A 378 -4.49 -10.30 -3.87
CA SER A 378 -4.46 -11.68 -3.50
C SER A 378 -3.64 -11.91 -2.24
N GLY A 379 -3.20 -10.87 -1.52
CA GLY A 379 -2.49 -11.09 -0.26
C GLY A 379 -1.52 -9.98 0.16
N ASN A 380 -0.24 -10.32 0.33
CA ASN A 380 0.78 -9.37 0.81
C ASN A 380 1.11 -8.28 -0.22
N GLY A 381 0.90 -8.55 -1.49
CA GLY A 381 0.98 -7.71 -2.65
C GLY A 381 0.22 -8.39 -3.78
N TYR A 382 0.36 -7.89 -5.02
CA TYR A 382 -0.31 -8.45 -6.18
C TYR A 382 0.40 -9.75 -6.63
N VAL A 383 -0.30 -10.85 -6.50
CA VAL A 383 0.10 -12.18 -6.98
C VAL A 383 -1.07 -12.89 -7.62
N TYR A 384 -0.78 -13.86 -8.49
CA TYR A 384 -1.73 -14.89 -8.91
C TYR A 384 -1.49 -16.16 -8.08
N PRO A 385 -2.33 -16.47 -7.09
CA PRO A 385 -2.12 -17.62 -6.20
C PRO A 385 -1.98 -18.94 -6.96
N SER A 386 -2.64 -19.10 -8.10
CA SER A 386 -2.54 -20.31 -8.93
C SER A 386 -1.20 -20.50 -9.61
N LYS A 387 -0.39 -19.44 -9.71
CA LYS A 387 0.98 -19.45 -10.25
C LYS A 387 2.02 -19.52 -9.15
N PHE A 388 1.63 -19.27 -7.90
CA PHE A 388 2.53 -19.26 -6.76
C PHE A 388 2.96 -20.69 -6.39
N PRO A 389 4.24 -20.93 -5.99
CA PRO A 389 4.66 -22.26 -5.54
C PRO A 389 3.88 -22.70 -4.31
N ILE A 390 3.15 -23.80 -4.41
CA ILE A 390 2.23 -24.27 -3.36
C ILE A 390 2.95 -24.51 -2.01
N ASN A 391 4.21 -24.93 -2.05
CA ASN A 391 5.04 -25.14 -0.87
C ASN A 391 5.51 -23.85 -0.19
N LYS A 392 5.45 -22.70 -0.87
CA LYS A 392 5.75 -21.37 -0.29
C LYS A 392 4.49 -20.64 0.17
N LEU A 393 3.31 -21.11 -0.26
CA LEU A 393 2.05 -20.42 -0.02
C LEU A 393 1.67 -20.40 1.48
N ASP A 394 2.06 -21.42 2.26
CA ASP A 394 1.85 -21.43 3.71
C ASP A 394 2.60 -20.27 4.40
N SER A 395 3.86 -20.06 4.06
CA SER A 395 4.64 -18.94 4.60
C SER A 395 4.07 -17.59 4.19
N TYR A 396 3.61 -17.49 2.93
CA TYR A 396 2.99 -16.27 2.39
C TYR A 396 1.69 -15.92 3.11
N THR A 397 0.78 -16.89 3.29
CA THR A 397 -0.51 -16.67 3.95
C THR A 397 -0.39 -16.49 5.46
N ASN A 398 0.63 -17.09 6.11
CA ASN A 398 0.96 -16.79 7.51
C ASN A 398 1.29 -15.30 7.70
N LYS A 399 2.18 -14.74 6.88
CA LYS A 399 2.53 -13.31 6.93
C LYS A 399 1.32 -12.41 6.62
N LEU A 400 0.46 -12.84 5.70
CA LEU A 400 -0.79 -12.15 5.40
C LEU A 400 -1.73 -12.15 6.61
N SER A 401 -1.95 -13.30 7.23
CA SER A 401 -2.79 -13.44 8.42
C SER A 401 -2.31 -12.55 9.57
N GLU A 402 -1.00 -12.52 9.84
CA GLU A 402 -0.40 -11.64 10.86
C GLU A 402 -0.68 -10.16 10.59
N TYR A 403 -0.52 -9.72 9.34
CA TYR A 403 -0.85 -8.37 8.94
C TYR A 403 -2.35 -8.07 9.12
N MET A 404 -3.22 -8.94 8.60
CA MET A 404 -4.67 -8.75 8.65
C MET A 404 -5.19 -8.66 10.10
N LYS A 405 -4.61 -9.43 11.04
CA LYS A 405 -4.91 -9.31 12.49
C LYS A 405 -4.58 -7.92 13.04
N LYS A 406 -3.45 -7.33 12.62
CA LYS A 406 -3.03 -5.99 13.08
C LYS A 406 -3.98 -4.90 12.61
N VAL A 407 -4.59 -5.08 11.45
CA VAL A 407 -5.41 -4.04 10.81
C VAL A 407 -6.91 -4.39 10.75
N ASP A 408 -7.32 -5.47 11.46
CA ASP A 408 -8.71 -5.89 11.57
C ASP A 408 -9.39 -6.18 10.21
N GLN A 409 -8.63 -6.74 9.27
CA GLN A 409 -9.16 -7.23 8.00
C GLN A 409 -9.44 -8.72 8.09
N ASN A 410 -10.58 -9.16 7.56
CA ASN A 410 -11.03 -10.54 7.68
C ASN A 410 -11.27 -11.22 6.33
N TYR A 411 -11.19 -10.47 5.23
CA TYR A 411 -11.46 -10.96 3.88
C TYR A 411 -10.36 -10.55 2.92
N VAL A 412 -10.07 -11.43 1.97
CA VAL A 412 -9.09 -11.22 0.91
C VAL A 412 -9.80 -11.20 -0.43
N LEU A 413 -9.59 -10.13 -1.20
CA LEU A 413 -9.98 -10.05 -2.59
C LEU A 413 -8.90 -10.73 -3.43
N ILE A 414 -9.26 -11.83 -4.06
CA ILE A 414 -8.39 -12.62 -4.94
C ILE A 414 -8.62 -12.20 -6.39
N LEU A 415 -7.55 -11.96 -7.11
CA LEU A 415 -7.54 -11.83 -8.56
C LEU A 415 -6.61 -12.90 -9.12
N ASP A 416 -7.11 -13.82 -9.95
CA ASP A 416 -6.35 -14.98 -10.44
C ASP A 416 -6.88 -15.49 -11.79
N ASP A 417 -6.13 -16.35 -12.43
CA ASP A 417 -6.47 -17.01 -13.70
C ASP A 417 -7.27 -18.30 -13.47
N GLU A 418 -8.57 -18.27 -13.79
CA GLU A 418 -9.44 -19.46 -13.85
C GLU A 418 -9.22 -20.54 -12.77
N ALA A 419 -8.94 -20.10 -11.53
CA ALA A 419 -8.52 -20.98 -10.46
C ALA A 419 -9.58 -21.21 -9.37
N LEU A 420 -10.81 -20.68 -9.51
CA LEU A 420 -11.84 -20.74 -8.47
C LEU A 420 -12.01 -22.14 -7.86
N TYR A 421 -11.97 -23.18 -8.69
CA TYR A 421 -12.18 -24.57 -8.27
C TYR A 421 -10.93 -25.27 -7.70
N LYS A 422 -9.78 -24.62 -7.64
CA LYS A 422 -8.53 -25.16 -7.07
C LYS A 422 -8.53 -25.00 -5.54
N THR A 423 -9.41 -25.70 -4.85
CA THR A 423 -9.66 -25.53 -3.40
C THR A 423 -8.41 -25.72 -2.54
N ASN A 424 -7.46 -26.56 -2.95
CA ASN A 424 -6.18 -26.74 -2.25
C ASN A 424 -5.34 -25.45 -2.14
N ILE A 425 -5.55 -24.49 -3.03
CA ILE A 425 -4.94 -23.16 -2.93
C ILE A 425 -5.65 -22.34 -1.85
N TRP A 426 -6.99 -22.36 -1.88
CA TRP A 426 -7.81 -21.57 -0.96
C TRP A 426 -7.74 -22.09 0.47
N ASP A 427 -7.48 -23.41 0.65
CA ASP A 427 -7.23 -24.00 1.96
C ASP A 427 -6.05 -23.34 2.67
N LYS A 428 -5.03 -22.88 1.92
CA LYS A 428 -3.88 -22.17 2.48
C LYS A 428 -4.23 -20.79 3.06
N TYR A 429 -5.24 -20.11 2.51
CA TYR A 429 -5.76 -18.86 3.04
C TYR A 429 -6.73 -19.08 4.19
N THR A 430 -7.68 -19.98 4.00
CA THR A 430 -8.81 -20.17 4.91
C THR A 430 -8.49 -21.00 6.15
N CYS A 431 -7.32 -21.65 6.23
CA CYS A 431 -6.85 -22.32 7.45
C CYS A 431 -6.57 -21.33 8.60
N HIS A 432 -6.39 -20.03 8.31
CA HIS A 432 -6.15 -19.01 9.33
C HIS A 432 -7.45 -18.52 9.94
N ASP A 433 -7.58 -18.53 11.27
CA ASP A 433 -8.81 -18.19 11.98
C ASP A 433 -9.36 -16.81 11.65
N ASN A 434 -8.48 -15.82 11.43
CA ASN A 434 -8.85 -14.43 11.15
C ASN A 434 -9.13 -14.16 9.67
N ILE A 435 -8.89 -15.08 8.76
CA ILE A 435 -9.33 -15.00 7.35
C ILE A 435 -10.66 -15.74 7.27
N HIS A 436 -11.75 -14.97 7.24
CA HIS A 436 -13.10 -15.49 7.34
C HIS A 436 -13.72 -15.86 5.99
N GLY A 437 -13.06 -15.54 4.88
CA GLY A 437 -13.51 -15.89 3.54
C GLY A 437 -12.75 -15.12 2.47
N LEU A 438 -13.03 -15.48 1.21
CA LEU A 438 -12.38 -14.91 0.04
C LEU A 438 -13.44 -14.36 -0.93
N LEU A 439 -13.11 -13.25 -1.57
CA LEU A 439 -13.84 -12.66 -2.69
C LEU A 439 -13.01 -12.90 -3.94
N TYR A 440 -13.57 -13.49 -4.99
CA TYR A 440 -12.81 -13.99 -6.13
C TYR A 440 -13.18 -13.29 -7.43
N LEU A 441 -12.17 -12.84 -8.18
CA LEU A 441 -12.28 -12.35 -9.55
C LEU A 441 -11.42 -13.21 -10.47
N ASN A 442 -11.94 -13.48 -11.68
CA ASN A 442 -11.14 -14.05 -12.75
C ASN A 442 -10.45 -12.91 -13.53
N TYR A 443 -9.15 -13.03 -13.79
CA TYR A 443 -8.40 -12.00 -14.49
C TYR A 443 -8.94 -11.68 -15.89
N TYR A 444 -9.23 -12.72 -16.71
CA TYR A 444 -9.68 -12.52 -18.09
C TYR A 444 -11.14 -12.12 -18.23
N LYS A 445 -11.99 -12.60 -17.34
CA LYS A 445 -13.41 -12.24 -17.29
C LYS A 445 -13.87 -12.21 -15.83
N ASN A 446 -13.79 -11.05 -15.23
CA ASN A 446 -13.89 -10.85 -13.77
C ASN A 446 -15.12 -11.50 -13.11
N ASN A 447 -16.26 -11.57 -13.81
CA ASN A 447 -17.51 -12.18 -13.33
C ASN A 447 -17.87 -13.52 -13.98
N SER A 448 -16.91 -14.23 -14.57
CA SER A 448 -17.16 -15.49 -15.33
C SER A 448 -17.83 -16.60 -14.52
N TYR A 449 -17.68 -16.58 -13.20
CA TYR A 449 -18.28 -17.57 -12.29
C TYR A 449 -19.63 -17.15 -11.68
N GLU A 450 -20.16 -16.00 -12.10
CA GLU A 450 -21.55 -15.54 -11.88
C GLU A 450 -22.03 -15.61 -10.42
N GLY A 451 -21.15 -15.25 -9.46
CA GLY A 451 -21.48 -15.26 -8.03
C GLY A 451 -21.49 -16.65 -7.41
N LYS A 452 -20.80 -17.64 -8.00
CA LYS A 452 -20.63 -18.97 -7.41
C LYS A 452 -20.02 -18.86 -6.02
N ILE A 453 -20.58 -19.58 -5.07
CA ILE A 453 -20.04 -19.71 -3.72
C ILE A 453 -19.47 -21.12 -3.55
N LEU A 454 -18.19 -21.19 -3.23
CA LEU A 454 -17.49 -22.42 -2.82
C LEU A 454 -17.12 -22.31 -1.35
N TRP A 455 -16.68 -23.42 -0.79
CA TRP A 455 -16.31 -23.51 0.62
C TRP A 455 -14.92 -24.14 0.77
N SER A 456 -14.13 -23.58 1.67
CA SER A 456 -12.80 -24.07 2.04
C SER A 456 -12.64 -23.87 3.55
N ASN A 457 -12.32 -24.92 4.30
CA ASN A 457 -12.26 -24.90 5.76
C ASN A 457 -13.52 -24.27 6.43
N ASN A 458 -14.71 -24.57 5.91
CA ASN A 458 -16.00 -24.01 6.34
C ASN A 458 -16.11 -22.47 6.19
N LYS A 459 -15.33 -21.86 5.31
CA LYS A 459 -15.34 -20.44 5.01
C LYS A 459 -15.73 -20.21 3.55
N PRO A 460 -16.55 -19.18 3.24
CA PRO A 460 -17.04 -18.97 1.88
C PRO A 460 -15.96 -18.35 0.97
N ILE A 461 -15.95 -18.81 -0.27
CA ILE A 461 -15.25 -18.20 -1.40
C ILE A 461 -16.32 -17.73 -2.38
N VAL A 462 -16.50 -16.44 -2.49
CA VAL A 462 -17.59 -15.82 -3.25
C VAL A 462 -17.03 -15.19 -4.52
N SER A 463 -17.39 -15.73 -5.68
CA SER A 463 -16.96 -15.13 -6.94
C SER A 463 -17.75 -13.85 -7.25
N CYS A 464 -17.12 -12.95 -7.99
CA CYS A 464 -17.77 -11.74 -8.51
C CYS A 464 -18.99 -12.12 -9.37
N ARG A 465 -20.09 -11.40 -9.19
CA ARG A 465 -21.32 -11.62 -9.94
C ARG A 465 -21.56 -10.52 -10.94
N ASP A 466 -21.41 -9.29 -10.51
CA ASP A 466 -21.71 -8.11 -11.32
C ASP A 466 -20.53 -7.14 -11.29
N LEU A 467 -20.45 -6.30 -12.29
CA LEU A 467 -19.40 -5.31 -12.45
C LEU A 467 -19.98 -3.90 -12.53
N LEU A 468 -19.29 -2.94 -11.97
CA LEU A 468 -19.43 -1.56 -12.36
C LEU A 468 -18.15 -1.16 -13.08
N TRP A 469 -18.10 -1.45 -14.39
CA TRP A 469 -16.92 -1.34 -15.23
C TRP A 469 -17.32 -0.95 -16.65
N ARG A 470 -17.07 0.32 -16.99
CA ARG A 470 -17.42 0.84 -18.33
C ARG A 470 -16.79 0.00 -19.44
N GLY A 471 -17.61 -0.40 -20.39
CA GLY A 471 -17.22 -1.28 -21.49
C GLY A 471 -17.47 -2.77 -21.22
N LEU A 472 -17.66 -3.19 -19.96
CA LEU A 472 -18.03 -4.56 -19.60
C LEU A 472 -19.48 -4.65 -19.12
N GLU A 473 -19.87 -3.85 -18.12
CA GLU A 473 -21.23 -3.79 -17.61
C GLU A 473 -21.59 -2.33 -17.28
N SER A 474 -22.75 -1.87 -17.79
CA SER A 474 -23.26 -0.51 -17.54
C SER A 474 -24.02 -0.44 -16.23
N GLU A 475 -24.18 0.78 -15.66
CA GLU A 475 -25.03 1.04 -14.49
C GLU A 475 -26.44 0.48 -14.67
N THR A 476 -27.03 0.69 -15.85
CA THR A 476 -28.38 0.20 -16.18
C THR A 476 -28.43 -1.32 -16.17
N ASN A 477 -27.48 -1.99 -16.85
CA ASN A 477 -27.44 -3.45 -16.89
C ASN A 477 -27.27 -4.06 -15.49
N LEU A 478 -26.40 -3.48 -14.67
CA LEU A 478 -26.19 -3.90 -13.28
C LEU A 478 -27.51 -3.82 -12.47
N ILE A 479 -28.21 -2.69 -12.54
CA ILE A 479 -29.49 -2.48 -11.84
C ILE A 479 -30.55 -3.47 -12.34
N ASP A 480 -30.64 -3.65 -13.66
CA ASP A 480 -31.62 -4.55 -14.28
C ASP A 480 -31.34 -6.02 -13.93
N ASN A 481 -30.06 -6.42 -13.88
CA ASN A 481 -29.63 -7.77 -13.48
C ASN A 481 -30.05 -8.06 -12.02
N ILE A 482 -29.82 -7.15 -11.10
CA ILE A 482 -30.22 -7.29 -9.69
C ILE A 482 -31.75 -7.36 -9.58
N ASN A 483 -32.47 -6.44 -10.23
CA ASN A 483 -33.93 -6.44 -10.21
C ASN A 483 -34.56 -7.69 -10.85
N LYS A 484 -33.93 -8.24 -11.91
CA LYS A 484 -34.32 -9.51 -12.52
C LYS A 484 -34.18 -10.67 -11.54
N ARG A 485 -33.09 -10.75 -10.78
CA ARG A 485 -32.90 -11.79 -9.73
C ARG A 485 -33.98 -11.70 -8.66
N ILE A 486 -34.34 -10.52 -8.22
CA ILE A 486 -35.42 -10.30 -7.25
C ILE A 486 -36.78 -10.78 -7.80
N LYS A 487 -37.08 -10.48 -9.08
CA LYS A 487 -38.30 -10.98 -9.76
C LYS A 487 -38.31 -12.50 -9.87
N LEU A 488 -37.17 -13.14 -9.97
CA LEU A 488 -37.01 -14.61 -9.97
C LEU A 488 -37.08 -15.24 -8.56
N GLY A 489 -37.29 -14.43 -7.51
CA GLY A 489 -37.40 -14.92 -6.13
C GLY A 489 -36.08 -15.11 -5.41
N TYR A 490 -34.96 -14.57 -5.94
CA TYR A 490 -33.64 -14.66 -5.29
C TYR A 490 -33.55 -13.63 -4.15
N THR A 491 -34.34 -13.88 -3.08
CA THR A 491 -34.44 -13.07 -1.87
C THR A 491 -34.47 -13.91 -0.59
N ASP A 492 -34.43 -15.23 -0.70
CA ASP A 492 -34.25 -16.14 0.44
C ASP A 492 -32.81 -16.03 0.94
N ILE A 493 -32.63 -15.66 2.21
CA ILE A 493 -31.31 -15.48 2.84
C ILE A 493 -30.42 -16.73 2.78
N LYS A 494 -31.02 -17.91 2.63
CA LYS A 494 -30.29 -19.19 2.50
C LYS A 494 -29.88 -19.50 1.06
N ASN A 495 -30.42 -18.77 0.09
CA ASN A 495 -30.14 -19.03 -1.32
C ASN A 495 -28.87 -18.25 -1.76
N PRO A 496 -27.82 -18.91 -2.25
CA PRO A 496 -26.61 -18.24 -2.73
C PRO A 496 -26.87 -17.22 -3.84
N ASN A 497 -27.97 -17.35 -4.58
CA ASN A 497 -28.34 -16.41 -5.61
C ASN A 497 -28.93 -15.10 -5.07
N SER A 498 -29.22 -14.99 -3.77
CA SER A 498 -29.70 -13.77 -3.12
C SER A 498 -28.55 -12.80 -2.75
N TYR A 499 -27.33 -13.08 -3.20
CA TYR A 499 -26.12 -12.33 -2.90
C TYR A 499 -25.42 -11.87 -4.18
N SER A 500 -25.15 -10.57 -4.30
CA SER A 500 -24.41 -9.97 -5.41
C SER A 500 -23.16 -9.24 -4.89
N PHE A 501 -21.99 -9.77 -5.18
CA PHE A 501 -20.73 -9.05 -5.06
C PHE A 501 -20.49 -8.28 -6.35
N VAL A 502 -20.41 -6.94 -6.26
CA VAL A 502 -20.14 -6.01 -7.35
C VAL A 502 -18.72 -5.46 -7.22
N TYR A 503 -17.92 -5.69 -8.25
CA TYR A 503 -16.59 -5.11 -8.34
C TYR A 503 -16.62 -3.79 -9.10
N VAL A 504 -16.10 -2.72 -8.50
CA VAL A 504 -16.10 -1.38 -9.08
C VAL A 504 -14.70 -1.04 -9.60
N HIS A 505 -14.59 -0.86 -10.92
CA HIS A 505 -13.32 -0.51 -11.57
C HIS A 505 -13.11 1.01 -11.52
N VAL A 506 -12.17 1.45 -10.68
CA VAL A 506 -11.95 2.88 -10.37
C VAL A 506 -11.49 3.72 -11.56
N TRP A 507 -10.79 3.14 -12.53
CA TRP A 507 -10.32 3.87 -13.71
C TRP A 507 -11.41 4.18 -14.74
N SER A 508 -12.57 3.55 -14.61
CA SER A 508 -13.70 3.78 -15.52
C SER A 508 -14.97 4.25 -14.82
N ASN A 509 -15.03 4.19 -13.49
CA ASN A 509 -16.17 4.61 -12.69
C ASN A 509 -15.72 5.38 -11.45
N THR A 510 -16.55 6.32 -11.03
CA THR A 510 -16.32 7.17 -9.87
C THR A 510 -17.37 6.91 -8.79
N MET A 511 -17.24 7.55 -7.64
CA MET A 511 -18.24 7.51 -6.58
C MET A 511 -19.61 8.05 -7.02
N ASP A 512 -19.67 8.94 -8.02
CA ASP A 512 -20.94 9.39 -8.60
C ASP A 512 -21.69 8.23 -9.25
N ASN A 513 -20.98 7.35 -10.00
CA ASN A 513 -21.58 6.17 -10.61
C ASN A 513 -22.10 5.19 -9.55
N VAL A 514 -21.30 4.94 -8.50
CA VAL A 514 -21.72 4.07 -7.38
C VAL A 514 -22.96 4.65 -6.68
N ASN A 515 -22.94 5.94 -6.35
CA ASN A 515 -24.07 6.63 -5.72
C ASN A 515 -25.34 6.56 -6.57
N ASN A 516 -25.23 6.75 -7.88
CA ASN A 516 -26.36 6.64 -8.82
C ASN A 516 -26.97 5.23 -8.80
N VAL A 517 -26.12 4.19 -8.86
CA VAL A 517 -26.57 2.79 -8.81
C VAL A 517 -27.22 2.49 -7.47
N VAL A 518 -26.57 2.83 -6.35
CA VAL A 518 -27.08 2.55 -5.00
C VAL A 518 -28.43 3.24 -4.76
N ASN A 519 -28.55 4.51 -5.15
CA ASN A 519 -29.82 5.24 -5.00
C ASN A 519 -30.97 4.61 -5.79
N LYS A 520 -30.71 4.09 -6.99
CA LYS A 520 -31.74 3.38 -7.78
C LYS A 520 -32.08 2.02 -7.18
N LEU A 521 -31.08 1.28 -6.69
CA LEU A 521 -31.30 0.00 -6.02
C LEU A 521 -32.11 0.16 -4.73
N ASN A 522 -31.82 1.19 -3.93
CA ASN A 522 -32.54 1.48 -2.68
C ASN A 522 -34.01 1.87 -2.87
N GLN A 523 -34.46 2.15 -4.11
CA GLN A 523 -35.91 2.31 -4.42
C GLN A 523 -36.65 0.98 -4.35
N ASN A 524 -35.96 -0.16 -4.42
CA ASN A 524 -36.54 -1.48 -4.27
C ASN A 524 -36.38 -1.95 -2.81
N PRO A 525 -37.49 -2.07 -2.03
CA PRO A 525 -37.43 -2.44 -0.62
C PRO A 525 -36.87 -3.86 -0.37
N LYS A 526 -36.74 -4.66 -1.43
CA LYS A 526 -36.13 -5.99 -1.38
C LYS A 526 -34.63 -5.97 -1.64
N VAL A 527 -33.97 -4.82 -1.70
CA VAL A 527 -32.52 -4.69 -1.84
C VAL A 527 -31.93 -4.12 -0.55
N SER A 528 -30.82 -4.70 -0.12
CA SER A 528 -30.01 -4.16 0.97
C SER A 528 -28.56 -4.05 0.53
N VAL A 529 -28.04 -2.82 0.49
CA VAL A 529 -26.61 -2.57 0.23
C VAL A 529 -25.86 -2.62 1.55
N VAL A 530 -24.99 -3.60 1.70
CA VAL A 530 -24.26 -3.89 2.94
C VAL A 530 -22.76 -3.80 2.75
N THR A 531 -22.01 -3.66 3.85
CA THR A 531 -20.54 -3.72 3.81
C THR A 531 -20.05 -5.11 3.41
N PRO A 532 -18.82 -5.24 2.87
CA PRO A 532 -18.24 -6.56 2.59
C PRO A 532 -18.22 -7.47 3.82
N ASN A 533 -17.94 -6.93 5.00
CA ASN A 533 -17.94 -7.71 6.25
C ASN A 533 -19.33 -8.27 6.56
N THR A 534 -20.37 -7.45 6.49
CA THR A 534 -21.77 -7.88 6.69
C THR A 534 -22.19 -8.89 5.62
N PHE A 535 -21.86 -8.64 4.35
CA PHE A 535 -22.18 -9.52 3.23
C PHE A 535 -21.62 -10.92 3.42
N MET A 536 -20.33 -11.04 3.71
CA MET A 536 -19.64 -12.31 3.89
C MET A 536 -20.09 -13.03 5.18
N LYS A 537 -20.38 -12.27 6.24
CA LYS A 537 -20.95 -12.83 7.48
C LYS A 537 -22.32 -13.44 7.23
N LEU A 538 -23.21 -12.77 6.51
CA LEU A 538 -24.55 -13.29 6.18
C LEU A 538 -24.47 -14.59 5.37
N ILE A 539 -23.57 -14.65 4.40
CA ILE A 539 -23.32 -15.89 3.64
C ILE A 539 -22.86 -17.01 4.57
N ASN A 540 -21.88 -16.73 5.43
CA ASN A 540 -21.32 -17.74 6.33
C ASN A 540 -22.36 -18.28 7.34
N GLU A 541 -23.27 -17.43 7.79
CA GLU A 541 -24.30 -17.81 8.79
C GLU A 541 -25.49 -18.52 8.15
N ASN A 542 -25.87 -18.20 6.91
CA ASN A 542 -27.15 -18.62 6.34
C ASN A 542 -27.02 -19.56 5.14
N VAL A 543 -25.99 -19.43 4.31
CA VAL A 543 -25.81 -20.30 3.14
C VAL A 543 -25.02 -21.53 3.55
N LYS A 544 -25.61 -22.70 3.37
CA LYS A 544 -24.93 -23.97 3.70
C LYS A 544 -23.99 -24.40 2.58
N PRO A 545 -22.82 -25.02 2.90
CA PRO A 545 -22.05 -25.73 1.90
C PRO A 545 -22.95 -26.77 1.21
N ASN A 546 -22.89 -26.83 -0.12
CA ASN A 546 -23.49 -27.95 -0.83
C ASN A 546 -22.75 -29.23 -0.41
N SER A 547 -23.46 -30.15 0.21
CA SER A 547 -22.96 -31.47 0.60
C SER A 547 -22.51 -32.29 -0.60
#